data_25face30994fb7903e4d3ea717bd9d8a
#
_entry.id   25face30994fb7903e4d3ea717bd9d8a
#
_cell.length_a   1.000
_cell.length_b   1.000
_cell.length_c   1.000
_cell.angle_alpha   90.00
_cell.angle_beta   90.00
_cell.angle_gamma   90.00
#
_symmetry.space_group_name_H-M   'P 1'
#
loop_
_entity.id
_entity.type
_entity.pdbx_description
1 polymer ?
#
loop_
_entity_poly.entity_id
_entity_poly.type
_entity_poly.pdbx_seq_one_letter_code
_entity_poly.pdbx_strand_id
1 'polypeptide(L)'
;MAGIVEKSYGKVLKATFRTINPSKRLVVKTECRVHKAINRQSLVILKNDGLIDPYNFFSKYITQLNLGTVWADQDLKSSNHFYNPEKKRGLYGNSNALKDASAYYTMALTFWYRKDINESIFCLGAVCHLVQDMTVPQHVSIKLLKKHRKYEQWVKRAYELYDSFKCYDGGIYLKNVGDFIELNANAAIKVYEKNKDVTVLEDRFYNISDEMLCQAQRTTAGVLNMFYSYVCKMGGDKC
;
A
#
# COMPACT_ATOMS: atom_id res chain seq x y z
N MET A 1 26.38 -13.51 -18.24
CA MET A 1 25.14 -12.69 -18.30
C MET A 1 24.70 -12.13 -16.95
N ALA A 2 25.23 -12.57 -15.82
CA ALA A 2 24.93 -12.03 -14.49
C ALA A 2 25.39 -10.56 -14.27
N GLY A 3 26.51 -10.13 -14.82
CA GLY A 3 27.09 -8.82 -14.56
C GLY A 3 26.35 -7.60 -15.16
N ILE A 4 25.48 -7.78 -16.15
CA ILE A 4 24.73 -6.67 -16.79
C ILE A 4 23.46 -6.37 -16.01
N VAL A 5 22.82 -7.40 -15.48
CA VAL A 5 21.62 -7.27 -14.62
C VAL A 5 22.01 -6.58 -13.31
N GLU A 6 23.13 -6.99 -12.71
CA GLU A 6 23.64 -6.42 -11.46
C GLU A 6 24.03 -4.93 -11.59
N LYS A 7 24.61 -4.52 -12.72
CA LYS A 7 24.92 -3.09 -13.00
C LYS A 7 23.68 -2.23 -13.27
N SER A 8 22.64 -2.77 -13.90
CA SER A 8 21.36 -2.08 -14.09
C SER A 8 20.60 -1.90 -12.77
N TYR A 9 20.56 -2.94 -11.92
CA TYR A 9 19.97 -2.86 -10.59
C TYR A 9 20.71 -1.84 -9.71
N GLY A 10 22.03 -1.79 -9.76
CA GLY A 10 22.83 -0.81 -9.01
C GLY A 10 22.58 0.64 -9.45
N LYS A 11 22.26 0.91 -10.71
CA LYS A 11 21.92 2.26 -11.20
C LYS A 11 20.50 2.68 -10.79
N VAL A 12 19.53 1.79 -10.86
CA VAL A 12 18.16 2.05 -10.39
C VAL A 12 18.14 2.25 -8.88
N LEU A 13 18.84 1.40 -8.12
CA LEU A 13 19.02 1.58 -6.68
C LEU A 13 19.67 2.94 -6.35
N LYS A 14 20.76 3.35 -7.03
CA LYS A 14 21.41 4.64 -6.79
C LYS A 14 20.52 5.84 -7.16
N ALA A 15 19.72 5.75 -8.22
CA ALA A 15 18.79 6.80 -8.59
C ALA A 15 17.65 6.93 -7.54
N THR A 16 17.14 5.80 -7.05
CA THR A 16 16.09 5.78 -6.01
C THR A 16 16.66 6.24 -4.66
N PHE A 17 17.90 5.86 -4.31
CA PHE A 17 18.59 6.35 -3.10
C PHE A 17 18.83 7.87 -3.11
N ARG A 18 19.04 8.50 -4.26
CA ARG A 18 19.16 9.96 -4.37
C ARG A 18 17.85 10.69 -4.06
N THR A 19 16.69 10.02 -4.23
CA THR A 19 15.37 10.58 -3.88
C THR A 19 14.97 10.35 -2.43
N ILE A 20 15.61 9.40 -1.73
CA ILE A 20 15.46 9.19 -0.28
C ILE A 20 16.42 10.12 0.45
N ASN A 21 16.18 11.42 0.39
CA ASN A 21 16.94 12.37 1.19
C ASN A 21 16.39 12.34 2.63
N PRO A 22 17.20 11.92 3.66
CA PRO A 22 16.75 11.85 5.05
C PRO A 22 16.20 13.18 5.59
N SER A 23 16.73 14.30 5.12
CA SER A 23 16.29 15.63 5.52
C SER A 23 14.90 16.01 4.99
N LYS A 24 14.44 15.41 3.88
CA LYS A 24 13.07 15.60 3.38
C LYS A 24 12.01 14.82 4.17
N ARG A 25 12.42 13.87 5.01
CA ARG A 25 11.51 13.12 5.91
C ARG A 25 10.84 14.00 6.97
N LEU A 26 11.42 15.17 7.25
CA LEU A 26 11.00 16.08 8.32
C LEU A 26 9.98 17.15 7.88
N VAL A 27 9.76 17.37 6.58
CA VAL A 27 8.89 18.43 6.05
C VAL A 27 7.62 17.82 5.44
N VAL A 28 6.81 17.13 6.24
CA VAL A 28 5.61 16.48 5.72
C VAL A 28 4.36 17.14 6.25
N LYS A 29 3.62 17.81 5.37
CA LYS A 29 2.27 18.34 5.64
C LYS A 29 1.16 17.30 5.44
N THR A 30 1.45 16.14 4.84
CA THR A 30 0.44 15.10 4.56
C THR A 30 0.31 14.17 5.75
N GLU A 31 -0.85 14.12 6.37
CA GLU A 31 -1.05 13.30 7.59
C GLU A 31 -1.32 11.82 7.29
N CYS A 32 -1.75 11.45 6.09
CA CYS A 32 -2.14 10.10 5.65
C CYS A 32 -2.91 9.32 6.73
N ARG A 33 -3.89 9.96 7.39
CA ARG A 33 -4.60 9.40 8.56
C ARG A 33 -5.23 8.05 8.25
N VAL A 34 -5.90 7.95 7.10
CA VAL A 34 -6.62 6.74 6.69
C VAL A 34 -5.65 5.59 6.45
N HIS A 35 -4.56 5.81 5.68
CA HIS A 35 -3.55 4.79 5.43
C HIS A 35 -2.89 4.27 6.71
N LYS A 36 -2.56 5.18 7.66
CA LYS A 36 -2.04 4.78 8.96
C LYS A 36 -3.05 4.00 9.80
N ALA A 37 -4.33 4.34 9.69
CA ALA A 37 -5.40 3.59 10.36
C ALA A 37 -5.57 2.19 9.74
N ILE A 38 -5.50 2.07 8.41
CA ILE A 38 -5.49 0.78 7.71
C ILE A 38 -4.31 -0.08 8.16
N ASN A 39 -3.10 0.48 8.28
CA ASN A 39 -1.94 -0.25 8.80
C ASN A 39 -2.18 -0.78 10.22
N ARG A 40 -2.78 0.02 11.12
CA ARG A 40 -3.10 -0.45 12.48
C ARG A 40 -4.17 -1.53 12.47
N GLN A 41 -5.21 -1.37 11.66
CA GLN A 41 -6.28 -2.35 11.56
C GLN A 41 -5.78 -3.67 10.96
N SER A 42 -4.83 -3.64 10.03
CA SER A 42 -4.21 -4.84 9.50
C SER A 42 -3.45 -5.65 10.56
N LEU A 43 -2.89 -5.00 11.59
CA LEU A 43 -2.30 -5.71 12.73
C LEU A 43 -3.37 -6.41 13.57
N VAL A 44 -4.55 -5.79 13.76
CA VAL A 44 -5.67 -6.44 14.45
C VAL A 44 -6.10 -7.70 13.69
N ILE A 45 -6.19 -7.61 12.36
CA ILE A 45 -6.50 -8.75 11.50
C ILE A 45 -5.46 -9.87 11.67
N LEU A 46 -4.16 -9.55 11.58
CA LEU A 46 -3.10 -10.56 11.79
C LEU A 46 -3.26 -11.27 13.13
N LYS A 47 -3.51 -10.53 14.20
CA LYS A 47 -3.70 -11.10 15.54
C LYS A 47 -4.91 -12.04 15.59
N ASN A 48 -6.05 -11.61 15.06
CA ASN A 48 -7.29 -12.38 15.12
C ASN A 48 -7.28 -13.60 14.17
N ASP A 49 -6.53 -13.53 13.07
CA ASP A 49 -6.28 -14.66 12.18
C ASP A 49 -5.24 -15.66 12.74
N GLY A 50 -4.75 -15.43 13.97
CA GLY A 50 -3.80 -16.32 14.64
C GLY A 50 -2.35 -16.15 14.21
N LEU A 51 -2.04 -15.13 13.40
CA LEU A 51 -0.68 -14.81 12.92
C LEU A 51 0.07 -13.94 13.96
N ILE A 52 0.32 -14.54 15.12
CA ILE A 52 0.84 -13.83 16.30
C ILE A 52 2.26 -13.32 16.10
N ASP A 53 3.13 -14.09 15.45
CA ASP A 53 4.52 -13.67 15.22
C ASP A 53 4.62 -12.45 14.29
N PRO A 54 3.99 -12.42 13.10
CA PRO A 54 3.89 -11.22 12.28
C PRO A 54 3.27 -10.03 13.03
N TYR A 55 2.19 -10.25 13.78
CA TYR A 55 1.56 -9.21 14.60
C TYR A 55 2.56 -8.60 15.59
N ASN A 56 3.26 -9.43 16.38
CA ASN A 56 4.23 -8.98 17.38
C ASN A 56 5.39 -8.23 16.72
N PHE A 57 5.88 -8.72 15.59
CA PHE A 57 6.95 -8.10 14.84
C PHE A 57 6.56 -6.71 14.36
N PHE A 58 5.48 -6.59 13.56
CA PHE A 58 5.09 -5.30 12.99
C PHE A 58 4.54 -4.31 14.02
N SER A 59 4.02 -4.78 15.14
CA SER A 59 3.63 -3.90 16.26
C SER A 59 4.81 -3.09 16.79
N LYS A 60 6.02 -3.67 16.83
CA LYS A 60 7.26 -2.98 17.24
C LYS A 60 7.69 -1.93 16.20
N TYR A 61 7.41 -2.17 14.92
CA TYR A 61 7.86 -1.33 13.81
C TYR A 61 6.76 -0.49 13.16
N ILE A 62 5.57 -0.39 13.77
CA ILE A 62 4.42 0.33 13.19
C ILE A 62 4.74 1.80 12.88
N THR A 63 5.59 2.44 13.67
CA THR A 63 6.05 3.80 13.42
C THR A 63 6.83 3.91 12.12
N GLN A 64 7.77 3.02 11.89
CA GLN A 64 8.57 2.99 10.65
C GLN A 64 7.74 2.65 9.43
N LEU A 65 6.82 1.68 9.56
CA LEU A 65 5.86 1.36 8.52
C LEU A 65 5.04 2.59 8.11
N ASN A 66 4.50 3.30 9.09
CA ASN A 66 3.71 4.51 8.87
C ASN A 66 4.52 5.66 8.25
N LEU A 67 5.81 5.81 8.61
CA LEU A 67 6.68 6.79 7.98
C LEU A 67 6.88 6.52 6.50
N GLY A 68 7.08 5.27 6.10
CA GLY A 68 7.17 4.86 4.70
C GLY A 68 5.86 5.08 3.94
N THR A 69 4.72 4.75 4.57
CA THR A 69 3.39 5.00 4.02
C THR A 69 3.16 6.49 3.74
N VAL A 70 3.50 7.37 4.70
CA VAL A 70 3.38 8.82 4.53
C VAL A 70 4.35 9.34 3.46
N TRP A 71 5.58 8.83 3.42
CA TRP A 71 6.58 9.24 2.44
C TRP A 71 6.17 8.92 1.00
N ALA A 72 5.47 7.80 0.77
CA ALA A 72 4.99 7.43 -0.56
C ALA A 72 4.00 8.46 -1.12
N ASP A 73 3.18 9.09 -0.28
CA ASP A 73 2.18 10.10 -0.67
C ASP A 73 2.78 11.50 -0.93
N GLN A 74 4.09 11.67 -0.81
CA GLN A 74 4.70 12.99 -0.95
C GLN A 74 5.12 13.31 -2.37
N ASP A 75 4.99 14.59 -2.75
CA ASP A 75 5.52 15.19 -3.98
C ASP A 75 4.97 14.55 -5.27
N LEU A 76 5.77 14.62 -6.33
CA LEU A 76 5.47 14.09 -7.66
C LEU A 76 5.31 12.55 -7.72
N LYS A 77 5.59 11.83 -6.64
CA LYS A 77 5.42 10.37 -6.56
C LYS A 77 3.96 9.98 -6.70
N SER A 78 3.03 10.79 -6.20
CA SER A 78 1.59 10.55 -6.33
C SER A 78 1.11 10.37 -7.78
N SER A 79 1.87 10.84 -8.76
CA SER A 79 1.58 10.61 -10.19
C SER A 79 1.71 9.14 -10.61
N ASN A 80 2.48 8.34 -9.88
CA ASN A 80 2.71 6.92 -10.14
C ASN A 80 1.77 5.99 -9.34
N HIS A 81 0.92 6.55 -8.49
CA HIS A 81 -0.05 5.79 -7.68
C HIS A 81 -1.24 5.24 -8.48
N PHE A 82 -1.23 5.43 -9.77
CA PHE A 82 -2.30 5.00 -10.67
C PHE A 82 -1.93 3.69 -11.35
N TYR A 83 -2.91 2.78 -11.44
CA TYR A 83 -2.76 1.56 -12.23
C TYR A 83 -4.12 1.11 -12.77
N ASN A 84 -4.27 1.10 -14.07
CA ASN A 84 -5.44 0.51 -14.72
C ASN A 84 -5.15 -0.95 -15.07
N PRO A 85 -5.85 -1.94 -14.48
CA PRO A 85 -5.57 -3.35 -14.67
C PRO A 85 -5.88 -3.86 -16.08
N GLU A 86 -6.88 -3.28 -16.77
CA GLU A 86 -7.22 -3.66 -18.16
C GLU A 86 -6.13 -3.21 -19.14
N LYS A 87 -5.63 -1.98 -18.96
CA LYS A 87 -4.63 -1.37 -19.84
C LYS A 87 -3.20 -1.61 -19.38
N LYS A 88 -3.01 -2.18 -18.18
CA LYS A 88 -1.71 -2.42 -17.52
C LYS A 88 -0.78 -1.20 -17.50
N ARG A 89 -1.35 0.00 -17.32
CA ARG A 89 -0.61 1.27 -17.35
C ARG A 89 -1.07 2.24 -16.27
N GLY A 90 -0.15 3.16 -15.89
CA GLY A 90 -0.42 4.29 -15.03
C GLY A 90 -0.98 5.51 -15.77
N LEU A 91 -1.05 6.65 -15.07
CA LEU A 91 -1.64 7.90 -15.58
C LEU A 91 -0.84 8.48 -16.75
N TYR A 92 0.49 8.52 -16.65
CA TYR A 92 1.38 9.19 -17.62
C TYR A 92 2.29 8.24 -18.41
N GLY A 93 2.10 6.93 -18.29
CA GLY A 93 2.80 5.93 -19.12
C GLY A 93 4.22 5.56 -18.69
N ASN A 94 4.90 6.31 -17.84
CA ASN A 94 6.30 6.08 -17.46
C ASN A 94 6.46 5.05 -16.33
N SER A 95 5.67 5.15 -15.26
CA SER A 95 5.57 4.20 -14.18
C SER A 95 4.13 4.01 -13.74
N ASN A 96 3.88 3.08 -12.84
CA ASN A 96 2.56 2.81 -12.26
C ASN A 96 2.72 2.13 -10.90
N ALA A 97 1.63 2.04 -10.15
CA ALA A 97 1.62 1.48 -8.80
C ALA A 97 2.19 0.05 -8.75
N LEU A 98 1.96 -0.78 -9.77
CA LEU A 98 2.50 -2.15 -9.82
C LEU A 98 4.03 -2.17 -9.90
N LYS A 99 4.62 -1.34 -10.76
CA LYS A 99 6.08 -1.26 -10.93
C LYS A 99 6.73 -0.68 -9.69
N ASP A 100 6.17 0.39 -9.14
CA ASP A 100 6.73 1.07 -7.98
C ASP A 100 6.58 0.21 -6.71
N ALA A 101 5.45 -0.47 -6.50
CA ALA A 101 5.28 -1.40 -5.38
C ALA A 101 6.28 -2.56 -5.44
N SER A 102 6.52 -3.13 -6.63
CA SER A 102 7.52 -4.19 -6.83
C SER A 102 8.94 -3.69 -6.56
N ALA A 103 9.26 -2.46 -6.98
CA ALA A 103 10.57 -1.85 -6.70
C ALA A 103 10.77 -1.59 -5.21
N TYR A 104 9.78 -1.02 -4.51
CA TYR A 104 9.85 -0.78 -3.06
C TYR A 104 9.93 -2.08 -2.27
N TYR A 105 9.24 -3.14 -2.70
CA TYR A 105 9.35 -4.44 -2.07
C TYR A 105 10.76 -5.04 -2.21
N THR A 106 11.35 -4.94 -3.40
CA THR A 106 12.74 -5.36 -3.64
C THR A 106 13.72 -4.56 -2.76
N MET A 107 13.48 -3.25 -2.58
CA MET A 107 14.27 -2.43 -1.68
C MET A 107 14.11 -2.87 -0.22
N ALA A 108 12.88 -3.18 0.22
CA ALA A 108 12.62 -3.68 1.56
C ALA A 108 13.41 -4.96 1.84
N LEU A 109 13.42 -5.92 0.91
CA LEU A 109 14.22 -7.13 1.02
C LEU A 109 15.72 -6.83 1.04
N THR A 110 16.20 -5.93 0.19
CA THR A 110 17.61 -5.54 0.13
C THR A 110 18.10 -4.96 1.46
N PHE A 111 17.32 -4.07 2.07
CA PHE A 111 17.65 -3.51 3.39
C PHE A 111 17.60 -4.56 4.49
N TRP A 112 16.62 -5.47 4.43
CA TRP A 112 16.56 -6.60 5.36
C TRP A 112 17.84 -7.43 5.36
N TYR A 113 18.32 -7.84 4.18
CA TYR A 113 19.57 -8.59 4.07
C TYR A 113 20.80 -7.83 4.56
N ARG A 114 20.78 -6.51 4.50
CA ARG A 114 21.83 -5.65 5.07
C ARG A 114 21.68 -5.43 6.57
N LYS A 115 20.68 -6.04 7.21
CA LYS A 115 20.34 -5.85 8.63
C LYS A 115 19.89 -4.42 8.97
N ASP A 116 19.50 -3.63 7.97
CA ASP A 116 18.91 -2.30 8.15
C ASP A 116 17.38 -2.42 8.22
N ILE A 117 16.91 -2.91 9.38
CA ILE A 117 15.51 -3.26 9.59
C ILE A 117 14.59 -2.04 9.47
N ASN A 118 15.03 -0.89 9.98
CA ASN A 118 14.22 0.33 9.93
C ASN A 118 13.95 0.78 8.48
N GLU A 119 14.98 0.79 7.62
CA GLU A 119 14.83 1.15 6.20
C GLU A 119 14.02 0.08 5.44
N SER A 120 14.19 -1.19 5.81
CA SER A 120 13.40 -2.29 5.26
C SER A 120 11.90 -2.07 5.49
N ILE A 121 11.50 -1.84 6.75
CA ILE A 121 10.11 -1.62 7.13
C ILE A 121 9.57 -0.29 6.58
N PHE A 122 10.41 0.73 6.48
CA PHE A 122 10.04 1.98 5.80
C PHE A 122 9.67 1.73 4.33
N CYS A 123 10.49 1.00 3.56
CA CYS A 123 10.18 0.64 2.18
C CYS A 123 8.91 -0.23 2.08
N LEU A 124 8.70 -1.15 3.02
CA LEU A 124 7.48 -1.94 3.10
C LEU A 124 6.25 -1.06 3.34
N GLY A 125 6.37 0.01 4.13
CA GLY A 125 5.31 1.01 4.31
C GLY A 125 4.90 1.71 3.01
N ALA A 126 5.86 1.98 2.13
CA ALA A 126 5.58 2.51 0.79
C ALA A 126 4.85 1.48 -0.10
N VAL A 127 5.17 0.17 0.02
CA VAL A 127 4.40 -0.90 -0.64
C VAL A 127 2.96 -0.91 -0.14
N CYS A 128 2.76 -0.88 1.18
CA CYS A 128 1.42 -0.88 1.78
C CYS A 128 0.57 0.29 1.27
N HIS A 129 1.17 1.49 1.17
CA HIS A 129 0.48 2.67 0.61
C HIS A 129 -0.06 2.40 -0.80
N LEU A 130 0.79 1.90 -1.71
CA LEU A 130 0.38 1.63 -3.09
C LEU A 130 -0.67 0.52 -3.20
N VAL A 131 -0.58 -0.52 -2.36
CA VAL A 131 -1.60 -1.58 -2.29
C VAL A 131 -2.94 -1.01 -1.81
N GLN A 132 -2.93 -0.11 -0.84
CA GLN A 132 -4.12 0.58 -0.33
C GLN A 132 -4.73 1.52 -1.38
N ASP A 133 -3.91 2.28 -2.12
CA ASP A 133 -4.38 3.16 -3.18
C ASP A 133 -5.14 2.42 -4.28
N MET A 134 -4.80 1.15 -4.53
CA MET A 134 -5.53 0.34 -5.52
C MET A 134 -6.95 0.00 -5.10
N THR A 135 -7.34 0.23 -3.85
CA THR A 135 -8.75 0.11 -3.43
C THR A 135 -9.55 1.40 -3.66
N VAL A 136 -8.91 2.47 -4.14
CA VAL A 136 -9.55 3.74 -4.46
C VAL A 136 -9.92 3.77 -5.96
N PRO A 137 -11.20 3.81 -6.34
CA PRO A 137 -11.61 3.74 -7.75
C PRO A 137 -10.96 4.80 -8.65
N GLN A 138 -10.64 5.96 -8.10
CA GLN A 138 -10.02 7.06 -8.83
C GLN A 138 -8.56 6.78 -9.21
N HIS A 139 -7.85 5.93 -8.44
CA HIS A 139 -6.48 5.51 -8.76
C HIS A 139 -6.43 4.45 -9.86
N VAL A 140 -7.51 3.69 -10.05
CA VAL A 140 -7.58 2.62 -11.05
C VAL A 140 -8.30 3.04 -12.32
N SER A 141 -9.10 4.12 -12.27
CA SER A 141 -9.84 4.65 -13.41
C SER A 141 -9.52 6.12 -13.67
N ILE A 142 -8.73 6.39 -14.70
CA ILE A 142 -8.33 7.75 -15.12
C ILE A 142 -9.55 8.66 -15.37
N LYS A 143 -10.70 8.12 -15.75
CA LYS A 143 -11.93 8.86 -15.98
C LYS A 143 -12.50 9.53 -14.73
N LEU A 144 -12.11 9.08 -13.55
CA LEU A 144 -12.67 9.51 -12.26
C LEU A 144 -11.85 10.60 -11.55
N LEU A 145 -10.75 11.06 -12.13
CA LEU A 145 -9.82 12.01 -11.51
C LEU A 145 -10.49 13.29 -10.96
N LYS A 146 -11.51 13.81 -11.66
CA LYS A 146 -12.22 15.03 -11.24
C LYS A 146 -12.90 14.92 -9.87
N LYS A 147 -13.24 13.70 -9.42
CA LYS A 147 -13.90 13.43 -8.13
C LYS A 147 -12.96 12.86 -7.07
N HIS A 148 -11.68 12.62 -7.41
CA HIS A 148 -10.68 12.01 -6.56
C HIS A 148 -10.55 12.75 -5.20
N ARG A 149 -10.20 14.03 -5.25
CA ARG A 149 -10.02 14.83 -4.03
C ARG A 149 -11.28 14.90 -3.15
N LYS A 150 -12.48 14.93 -3.76
CA LYS A 150 -13.75 14.95 -3.00
C LYS A 150 -13.96 13.64 -2.26
N TYR A 151 -13.69 12.51 -2.89
CA TYR A 151 -13.79 11.20 -2.29
C TYR A 151 -12.82 11.05 -1.11
N GLU A 152 -11.54 11.33 -1.30
CA GLU A 152 -10.54 11.24 -0.24
C GLU A 152 -10.84 12.15 0.96
N GLN A 153 -11.29 13.38 0.70
CA GLN A 153 -11.68 14.30 1.77
C GLN A 153 -12.90 13.80 2.55
N TRP A 154 -13.83 13.15 1.86
CA TRP A 154 -14.99 12.54 2.51
C TRP A 154 -14.54 11.35 3.36
N VAL A 155 -13.74 10.43 2.83
CA VAL A 155 -13.21 9.27 3.58
C VAL A 155 -12.43 9.71 4.81
N LYS A 156 -11.58 10.75 4.71
CA LYS A 156 -10.84 11.30 5.86
C LYS A 156 -11.74 11.74 7.02
N ARG A 157 -12.93 12.24 6.73
CA ARG A 157 -13.91 12.64 7.75
C ARG A 157 -14.74 11.46 8.25
N ALA A 158 -15.07 10.54 7.36
CA ALA A 158 -16.02 9.46 7.61
C ALA A 158 -15.36 8.23 8.29
N TYR A 159 -14.06 8.01 8.08
CA TYR A 159 -13.37 6.78 8.48
C TYR A 159 -13.57 6.39 9.96
N GLU A 160 -13.55 7.36 10.85
CA GLU A 160 -13.71 7.13 12.30
C GLU A 160 -15.17 7.06 12.74
N LEU A 161 -16.11 7.52 11.88
CA LEU A 161 -17.53 7.62 12.22
C LEU A 161 -18.29 6.30 12.03
N TYR A 162 -17.82 5.45 11.10
CA TYR A 162 -18.50 4.21 10.72
C TYR A 162 -17.66 3.01 11.16
N ASP A 163 -18.22 2.19 12.06
CA ASP A 163 -17.54 0.96 12.50
C ASP A 163 -17.49 -0.10 11.40
N SER A 164 -18.45 -0.08 10.47
CA SER A 164 -18.48 -0.95 9.27
C SER A 164 -17.25 -0.78 8.37
N PHE A 165 -16.52 0.34 8.48
CA PHE A 165 -15.28 0.55 7.74
C PHE A 165 -14.06 -0.18 8.33
N LYS A 166 -14.26 -0.93 9.43
CA LYS A 166 -13.21 -1.68 10.10
C LYS A 166 -13.45 -3.18 9.97
N CYS A 167 -12.48 -3.90 9.45
CA CYS A 167 -12.45 -5.34 9.46
C CYS A 167 -11.54 -5.84 10.58
N TYR A 168 -11.97 -6.90 11.25
CA TYR A 168 -11.27 -7.42 12.42
C TYR A 168 -10.54 -8.74 12.14
N ASP A 169 -10.84 -9.41 11.03
CA ASP A 169 -10.29 -10.71 10.64
C ASP A 169 -10.39 -10.93 9.12
N GLY A 170 -10.03 -12.13 8.67
CA GLY A 170 -10.16 -12.55 7.27
C GLY A 170 -9.16 -11.85 6.34
N GLY A 171 -7.89 -11.81 6.73
CA GLY A 171 -6.81 -11.31 5.89
C GLY A 171 -6.72 -12.04 4.55
N ILE A 172 -6.30 -11.33 3.51
CA ILE A 172 -6.11 -11.89 2.17
C ILE A 172 -4.63 -12.16 1.96
N TYR A 173 -4.25 -13.44 1.94
CA TYR A 173 -2.85 -13.88 1.95
C TYR A 173 -2.41 -14.37 0.57
N LEU A 174 -1.72 -13.51 -0.20
CA LEU A 174 -1.19 -13.82 -1.53
C LEU A 174 0.33 -13.99 -1.50
N LYS A 175 0.92 -14.43 -2.62
CA LYS A 175 2.34 -14.82 -2.67
C LYS A 175 3.27 -13.73 -3.21
N ASN A 176 2.75 -12.74 -3.93
CA ASN A 176 3.55 -11.67 -4.49
C ASN A 176 2.81 -10.33 -4.50
N VAL A 177 3.58 -9.23 -4.54
CA VAL A 177 3.05 -7.86 -4.46
C VAL A 177 2.13 -7.54 -5.63
N GLY A 178 2.45 -8.05 -6.82
CA GLY A 178 1.65 -7.79 -8.02
C GLY A 178 0.22 -8.29 -7.90
N ASP A 179 0.03 -9.45 -7.26
CA ASP A 179 -1.29 -10.04 -7.08
C ASP A 179 -2.18 -9.17 -6.17
N PHE A 180 -1.61 -8.55 -5.12
CA PHE A 180 -2.36 -7.60 -4.27
C PHE A 180 -2.79 -6.35 -5.05
N ILE A 181 -1.89 -5.79 -5.85
CA ILE A 181 -2.17 -4.63 -6.70
C ILE A 181 -3.30 -4.94 -7.68
N GLU A 182 -3.21 -6.07 -8.40
CA GLU A 182 -4.21 -6.47 -9.39
C GLU A 182 -5.55 -6.83 -8.76
N LEU A 183 -5.54 -7.54 -7.64
CA LEU A 183 -6.75 -7.90 -6.90
C LEU A 183 -7.52 -6.64 -6.47
N ASN A 184 -6.83 -5.70 -5.81
CA ASN A 184 -7.44 -4.47 -5.31
C ASN A 184 -7.94 -3.59 -6.46
N ALA A 185 -7.14 -3.42 -7.52
CA ALA A 185 -7.53 -2.62 -8.65
C ALA A 185 -8.80 -3.16 -9.34
N ASN A 186 -8.88 -4.48 -9.53
CA ASN A 186 -10.07 -5.11 -10.10
C ASN A 186 -11.30 -5.00 -9.18
N ALA A 187 -11.10 -5.15 -7.86
CA ALA A 187 -12.18 -4.98 -6.88
C ALA A 187 -12.71 -3.53 -6.90
N ALA A 188 -11.83 -2.54 -6.91
CA ALA A 188 -12.22 -1.13 -6.94
C ALA A 188 -13.03 -0.76 -8.19
N ILE A 189 -12.69 -1.31 -9.36
CA ILE A 189 -13.49 -1.12 -10.58
C ILE A 189 -14.88 -1.72 -10.41
N LYS A 190 -14.97 -2.97 -9.94
CA LYS A 190 -16.25 -3.67 -9.75
C LYS A 190 -17.17 -2.93 -8.77
N VAL A 191 -16.63 -2.49 -7.65
CA VAL A 191 -17.39 -1.76 -6.63
C VAL A 191 -17.85 -0.40 -7.16
N TYR A 192 -17.01 0.30 -7.93
CA TYR A 192 -17.43 1.53 -8.58
C TYR A 192 -18.55 1.31 -9.58
N GLU A 193 -18.45 0.31 -10.45
CA GLU A 193 -19.50 0.00 -11.44
C GLU A 193 -20.83 -0.39 -10.77
N LYS A 194 -20.78 -1.14 -9.67
CA LYS A 194 -21.96 -1.49 -8.85
C LYS A 194 -22.68 -0.25 -8.30
N ASN A 195 -21.93 0.82 -7.99
CA ASN A 195 -22.45 2.01 -7.32
C ASN A 195 -22.55 3.25 -8.23
N LYS A 196 -22.21 3.16 -9.52
CA LYS A 196 -22.15 4.32 -10.42
C LYS A 196 -23.47 5.07 -10.57
N ASP A 197 -24.60 4.37 -10.48
CA ASP A 197 -25.94 4.89 -10.66
C ASP A 197 -26.58 5.41 -9.36
N VAL A 198 -25.92 5.26 -8.21
CA VAL A 198 -26.35 5.88 -6.94
C VAL A 198 -26.25 7.40 -7.10
N THR A 199 -27.39 8.10 -7.05
CA THR A 199 -27.47 9.53 -7.37
C THR A 199 -26.92 10.42 -6.26
N VAL A 200 -27.17 10.06 -4.99
CA VAL A 200 -26.64 10.78 -3.82
C VAL A 200 -25.16 10.48 -3.68
N LEU A 201 -24.35 11.52 -3.75
CA LEU A 201 -22.90 11.36 -3.80
C LEU A 201 -22.31 10.77 -2.52
N GLU A 202 -22.87 11.15 -1.36
CA GLU A 202 -22.41 10.66 -0.05
C GLU A 202 -22.75 9.19 0.14
N ASP A 203 -23.93 8.74 -0.26
CA ASP A 203 -24.32 7.34 -0.23
C ASP A 203 -23.41 6.50 -1.14
N ARG A 204 -23.09 7.02 -2.33
CA ARG A 204 -22.13 6.38 -3.22
C ARG A 204 -20.76 6.25 -2.58
N PHE A 205 -20.27 7.30 -1.91
CA PHE A 205 -19.00 7.27 -1.23
C PHE A 205 -19.00 6.29 -0.07
N TYR A 206 -20.08 6.26 0.70
CA TYR A 206 -20.26 5.30 1.78
C TYR A 206 -20.20 3.85 1.26
N ASN A 207 -21.04 3.51 0.27
CA ASN A 207 -21.11 2.16 -0.29
C ASN A 207 -19.76 1.68 -0.83
N ILE A 208 -19.02 2.56 -1.52
CA ILE A 208 -17.68 2.25 -2.03
C ILE A 208 -16.71 2.04 -0.87
N SER A 209 -16.73 2.91 0.14
CA SER A 209 -15.80 2.85 1.25
C SER A 209 -16.03 1.65 2.16
N ASP A 210 -17.29 1.24 2.36
CA ASP A 210 -17.67 0.11 3.18
C ASP A 210 -17.01 -1.20 2.70
N GLU A 211 -17.00 -1.44 1.39
CA GLU A 211 -16.33 -2.60 0.81
C GLU A 211 -14.80 -2.38 0.71
N MET A 212 -14.36 -1.21 0.25
CA MET A 212 -12.98 -1.00 -0.15
C MET A 212 -12.03 -0.73 1.02
N LEU A 213 -12.49 -0.16 2.13
CA LEU A 213 -11.65 0.02 3.32
C LEU A 213 -11.35 -1.33 3.99
N CYS A 214 -12.33 -2.22 4.08
CA CYS A 214 -12.11 -3.59 4.53
C CYS A 214 -11.15 -4.35 3.61
N GLN A 215 -11.32 -4.22 2.29
CA GLN A 215 -10.41 -4.82 1.31
C GLN A 215 -8.98 -4.32 1.51
N ALA A 216 -8.78 -3.01 1.70
CA ALA A 216 -7.47 -2.42 1.95
C ALA A 216 -6.81 -2.98 3.22
N GLN A 217 -7.56 -3.12 4.30
CA GLN A 217 -7.07 -3.64 5.59
C GLN A 217 -6.67 -5.11 5.47
N ARG A 218 -7.49 -5.94 4.83
CA ARG A 218 -7.25 -7.37 4.63
C ARG A 218 -6.05 -7.64 3.73
N THR A 219 -5.91 -6.89 2.64
CA THR A 219 -4.76 -7.01 1.73
C THR A 219 -3.48 -6.46 2.34
N THR A 220 -3.55 -5.40 3.15
CA THR A 220 -2.39 -4.92 3.91
C THR A 220 -1.90 -5.96 4.90
N ALA A 221 -2.80 -6.62 5.65
CA ALA A 221 -2.43 -7.75 6.53
C ALA A 221 -1.70 -8.85 5.74
N GLY A 222 -2.20 -9.15 4.52
CA GLY A 222 -1.56 -10.12 3.62
C GLY A 222 -0.16 -9.72 3.19
N VAL A 223 0.06 -8.45 2.81
CA VAL A 223 1.39 -7.94 2.44
C VAL A 223 2.38 -8.07 3.60
N LEU A 224 1.94 -7.70 4.81
CA LEU A 224 2.77 -7.82 6.01
C LEU A 224 3.14 -9.27 6.29
N ASN A 225 2.17 -10.19 6.26
CA ASN A 225 2.43 -11.61 6.48
C ASN A 225 3.31 -12.22 5.38
N MET A 226 3.11 -11.84 4.12
CA MET A 226 3.94 -12.28 3.00
C MET A 226 5.41 -11.87 3.21
N PHE A 227 5.65 -10.61 3.57
CA PHE A 227 7.01 -10.12 3.84
C PHE A 227 7.63 -10.88 5.03
N TYR A 228 6.93 -10.96 6.17
CA TYR A 228 7.41 -11.67 7.35
C TYR A 228 7.76 -13.12 7.04
N SER A 229 6.85 -13.86 6.39
CA SER A 229 7.08 -15.26 6.03
C SER A 229 8.26 -15.44 5.09
N TYR A 230 8.51 -14.49 4.20
CA TYR A 230 9.66 -14.54 3.28
C TYR A 230 10.98 -14.34 4.03
N VAL A 231 11.07 -13.29 4.84
CA VAL A 231 12.33 -12.93 5.51
C VAL A 231 12.70 -13.91 6.62
N CYS A 232 11.72 -14.49 7.34
CA CYS A 232 11.98 -15.48 8.38
C CYS A 232 12.37 -16.85 7.79
N LYS A 233 11.79 -17.26 6.65
CA LYS A 233 12.22 -18.49 5.96
C LYS A 233 13.65 -18.43 5.48
N MET A 234 14.10 -17.27 5.03
CA MET A 234 15.45 -17.08 4.47
C MET A 234 16.50 -16.82 5.54
N GLY A 235 16.11 -16.37 6.74
CA GLY A 235 17.01 -16.01 7.83
C GLY A 235 17.49 -17.17 8.69
N GLY A 236 16.85 -18.34 8.61
CA GLY A 236 17.21 -19.53 9.39
C GLY A 236 17.02 -19.41 10.92
N ASP A 237 16.82 -18.21 11.43
CA ASP A 237 16.56 -17.91 12.83
C ASP A 237 15.18 -17.28 13.01
N LYS A 238 14.58 -17.48 14.18
CA LYS A 238 13.31 -16.82 14.55
C LYS A 238 13.51 -15.30 14.46
N CYS A 239 12.68 -14.64 13.65
CA CYS A 239 12.63 -13.17 13.55
C CYS A 239 12.27 -12.53 14.89
#